data_9ef101630580c7e790efe1b74b51d370
#
_entry.id   9ef101630580c7e790efe1b74b51d370
#
_cell.length_a   1.000
_cell.length_b   1.000
_cell.length_c   1.000
_cell.angle_alpha   90.00
_cell.angle_beta   90.00
_cell.angle_gamma   90.00
#
_symmetry.space_group_name_H-M   'P 1'
#
loop_
_entity.id
_entity.type
_entity.pdbx_description
1 polymer ?
#
loop_
_entity_poly.entity_id
_entity_poly.type
_entity_poly.pdbx_seq_one_letter_code
_entity_poly.pdbx_strand_id
1 'polypeptide(L)'
;MSRLLCAAGLLGMMLIAQGAVAQTLRLAGDAWAPYADVSLLHDGLSTDLIRTALGRAGYDTEYEQVPWARAIHGLSEGRYDIVINAWYSEDRTRIGVFSAPYLINRLLFLKRKDAAIDFQSLSQLHGYSIAVVRGYAYSPEFDADAELKKVPVANFSTAARMLAAGRVDLTVEDEYAARFALNREPADVQASVEFLPKSLSENSLHMLVSIKRADHQQIVLDFDKAIAGMKADGTYDKLIKLHGL
;
A
#
# COMPACT_ATOMS: atom_id res chain seq x y z
N MET A 1 -7.54 18.24 83.24
CA MET A 1 -8.57 17.61 82.36
C MET A 1 -8.44 18.26 81.03
N SER A 2 -7.59 17.68 80.19
CA SER A 2 -7.26 18.22 78.89
C SER A 2 -7.84 17.29 77.79
N ARG A 3 -8.69 17.81 76.93
CA ARG A 3 -9.25 17.11 75.77
C ARG A 3 -8.36 17.40 74.54
N LEU A 4 -7.61 16.41 74.06
CA LEU A 4 -6.94 16.48 72.77
C LEU A 4 -7.94 16.13 71.67
N LEU A 5 -8.17 17.07 70.74
CA LEU A 5 -8.87 16.85 69.48
C LEU A 5 -7.85 16.37 68.45
N CYS A 6 -7.98 15.11 68.00
CA CYS A 6 -7.32 14.61 66.79
C CYS A 6 -8.06 15.06 65.56
N ALA A 7 -7.48 15.99 64.79
CA ALA A 7 -7.94 16.31 63.45
C ALA A 7 -7.31 15.34 62.45
N ALA A 8 -8.07 14.36 61.95
CA ALA A 8 -7.68 13.49 60.86
C ALA A 8 -7.88 14.25 59.55
N GLY A 9 -6.78 14.69 58.91
CA GLY A 9 -6.77 15.25 57.59
C GLY A 9 -6.92 14.15 56.55
N LEU A 10 -8.08 14.05 55.90
CA LEU A 10 -8.26 13.27 54.69
C LEU A 10 -7.58 14.01 53.51
N LEU A 11 -6.38 13.57 53.13
CA LEU A 11 -5.71 14.01 51.92
C LEU A 11 -6.36 13.25 50.74
N GLY A 12 -7.32 13.84 50.08
CA GLY A 12 -7.96 13.32 48.85
C GLY A 12 -6.94 13.35 47.72
N MET A 13 -6.45 12.18 47.34
CA MET A 13 -5.59 11.99 46.18
C MET A 13 -6.47 12.09 44.90
N MET A 14 -6.55 13.31 44.32
CA MET A 14 -7.14 13.52 43.00
C MET A 14 -6.28 12.80 41.97
N LEU A 15 -6.70 11.62 41.55
CA LEU A 15 -6.19 10.98 40.31
C LEU A 15 -6.65 11.87 39.15
N ILE A 16 -5.76 12.72 38.66
CA ILE A 16 -5.92 13.38 37.38
C ILE A 16 -5.78 12.28 36.34
N ALA A 17 -6.89 11.77 35.81
CA ALA A 17 -6.90 10.97 34.60
C ALA A 17 -6.38 11.88 33.48
N GLN A 18 -5.09 11.75 33.15
CA GLN A 18 -4.56 12.32 31.91
C GLN A 18 -5.27 11.59 30.80
N GLY A 19 -6.29 12.23 30.24
CA GLY A 19 -6.89 11.79 28.98
C GLY A 19 -5.77 11.69 27.94
N ALA A 20 -5.43 10.48 27.51
CA ALA A 20 -4.53 10.29 26.39
C ALA A 20 -5.18 11.02 25.19
N VAL A 21 -4.63 12.15 24.80
CA VAL A 21 -4.99 12.79 23.53
C VAL A 21 -4.55 11.81 22.44
N ALA A 22 -5.51 11.29 21.68
CA ALA A 22 -5.21 10.45 20.55
C ALA A 22 -4.25 11.20 19.63
N GLN A 23 -3.11 10.57 19.33
CA GLN A 23 -2.10 11.18 18.50
C GLN A 23 -2.50 11.02 17.04
N THR A 24 -2.65 12.13 16.32
CA THR A 24 -2.99 12.11 14.89
C THR A 24 -1.75 11.76 14.06
N LEU A 25 -1.81 10.68 13.27
CA LEU A 25 -0.78 10.24 12.36
C LEU A 25 -1.09 10.70 10.94
N ARG A 26 -0.11 11.32 10.28
CA ARG A 26 -0.21 11.81 8.91
C ARG A 26 0.20 10.71 7.95
N LEU A 27 -0.78 10.15 7.24
CA LEU A 27 -0.60 9.11 6.24
C LEU A 27 -0.40 9.72 4.87
N ALA A 28 0.46 9.15 4.04
CA ALA A 28 0.63 9.53 2.65
C ALA A 28 0.69 8.30 1.74
N GLY A 29 0.20 8.45 0.51
CA GLY A 29 0.28 7.45 -0.54
C GLY A 29 -0.06 8.05 -1.89
N ASP A 30 0.25 7.37 -2.98
CA ASP A 30 -0.14 7.77 -4.32
C ASP A 30 -1.49 7.18 -4.73
N ALA A 31 -2.03 7.69 -5.82
CA ALA A 31 -3.24 7.13 -6.41
C ALA A 31 -2.94 5.77 -7.03
N TRP A 32 -3.36 4.72 -6.38
CA TRP A 32 -3.20 3.34 -6.83
C TRP A 32 -4.47 2.53 -6.51
N ALA A 33 -5.49 2.74 -7.29
CA ALA A 33 -6.75 2.03 -7.13
C ALA A 33 -6.63 0.53 -7.47
N PRO A 34 -7.31 -0.38 -6.73
CA PRO A 34 -8.33 -0.12 -5.70
C PRO A 34 -7.76 0.10 -4.29
N TYR A 35 -6.46 0.12 -4.12
CA TYR A 35 -5.79 0.13 -2.83
C TYR A 35 -5.82 1.51 -2.14
N ALA A 36 -5.49 2.57 -2.89
CA ALA A 36 -5.49 3.94 -2.39
C ALA A 36 -5.92 4.92 -3.49
N ASP A 37 -7.02 5.61 -3.30
CA ASP A 37 -7.48 6.70 -4.15
C ASP A 37 -8.61 7.45 -3.42
N VAL A 38 -8.46 8.78 -3.29
CA VAL A 38 -9.45 9.64 -2.60
C VAL A 38 -10.84 9.65 -3.25
N SER A 39 -10.97 9.15 -4.49
CA SER A 39 -12.27 9.00 -5.17
C SER A 39 -13.02 7.72 -4.78
N LEU A 40 -12.37 6.81 -4.03
CA LEU A 40 -12.93 5.53 -3.62
C LEU A 40 -13.55 5.59 -2.23
N LEU A 41 -14.37 4.59 -1.93
CA LEU A 41 -14.90 4.38 -0.58
C LEU A 41 -13.74 4.30 0.43
N HIS A 42 -13.80 5.10 1.49
CA HIS A 42 -12.79 5.21 2.55
C HIS A 42 -11.35 5.41 2.02
N ASP A 43 -11.22 6.09 0.87
CA ASP A 43 -9.95 6.34 0.16
C ASP A 43 -9.24 5.07 -0.32
N GLY A 44 -9.96 3.94 -0.47
CA GLY A 44 -9.49 2.64 -0.97
C GLY A 44 -9.12 1.64 0.13
N LEU A 45 -8.96 0.37 -0.29
CA LEU A 45 -8.78 -0.77 0.62
C LEU A 45 -7.62 -0.62 1.59
N SER A 46 -6.45 -0.22 1.12
CA SER A 46 -5.25 -0.10 1.97
C SER A 46 -5.40 1.00 3.00
N THR A 47 -5.97 2.14 2.58
CA THR A 47 -6.23 3.26 3.47
C THR A 47 -7.22 2.86 4.56
N ASP A 48 -8.29 2.15 4.20
CA ASP A 48 -9.30 1.67 5.14
C ASP A 48 -8.75 0.63 6.13
N LEU A 49 -7.97 -0.34 5.65
CA LEU A 49 -7.30 -1.33 6.50
C LEU A 49 -6.35 -0.65 7.51
N ILE A 50 -5.52 0.28 7.05
CA ILE A 50 -4.53 0.96 7.89
C ILE A 50 -5.22 1.87 8.90
N ARG A 51 -6.20 2.67 8.49
CA ARG A 51 -6.98 3.53 9.41
C ARG A 51 -7.71 2.73 10.46
N THR A 52 -8.34 1.62 10.06
CA THR A 52 -9.06 0.74 11.00
C THR A 52 -8.10 0.12 12.01
N ALA A 53 -6.94 -0.36 11.57
CA ALA A 53 -5.95 -0.97 12.45
C ALA A 53 -5.36 0.06 13.44
N LEU A 54 -4.95 1.23 12.94
CA LEU A 54 -4.39 2.31 13.78
C LEU A 54 -5.44 2.87 14.75
N GLY A 55 -6.71 3.02 14.30
CA GLY A 55 -7.81 3.43 15.16
C GLY A 55 -8.06 2.46 16.31
N ARG A 56 -7.97 1.12 16.06
CA ARG A 56 -8.03 0.11 17.13
C ARG A 56 -6.87 0.23 18.13
N ALA A 57 -5.74 0.71 17.66
CA ALA A 57 -4.56 0.95 18.51
C ALA A 57 -4.60 2.31 19.26
N GLY A 58 -5.63 3.12 19.02
CA GLY A 58 -5.83 4.41 19.70
C GLY A 58 -5.21 5.62 18.99
N TYR A 59 -4.85 5.48 17.71
CA TYR A 59 -4.34 6.57 16.89
C TYR A 59 -5.44 7.16 16.01
N ASP A 60 -5.51 8.49 15.94
CA ASP A 60 -6.22 9.18 14.88
C ASP A 60 -5.36 9.28 13.63
N THR A 61 -5.98 9.38 12.46
CA THR A 61 -5.23 9.39 11.19
C THR A 61 -5.79 10.44 10.22
N GLU A 62 -4.89 11.12 9.52
CA GLU A 62 -5.20 11.97 8.38
C GLU A 62 -4.46 11.42 7.15
N TYR A 63 -5.14 11.29 6.00
CA TYR A 63 -4.55 10.78 4.77
C TYR A 63 -4.45 11.88 3.73
N GLU A 64 -3.28 11.99 3.11
CA GLU A 64 -3.01 12.89 1.98
C GLU A 64 -2.55 12.07 0.77
N GLN A 65 -3.30 12.16 -0.33
CA GLN A 65 -2.89 11.56 -1.60
C GLN A 65 -1.90 12.47 -2.32
N VAL A 66 -0.70 11.97 -2.53
CA VAL A 66 0.38 12.71 -3.20
C VAL A 66 1.16 11.80 -4.14
N PRO A 67 1.86 12.32 -5.16
CA PRO A 67 2.73 11.48 -5.98
C PRO A 67 3.73 10.70 -5.13
N TRP A 68 3.99 9.44 -5.49
CA TRP A 68 4.84 8.51 -4.73
C TRP A 68 6.18 9.11 -4.29
N ALA A 69 6.91 9.77 -5.22
CA ALA A 69 8.17 10.40 -4.89
C ALA A 69 8.04 11.48 -3.80
N ARG A 70 6.90 12.18 -3.74
CA ARG A 70 6.61 13.18 -2.70
C ARG A 70 6.28 12.50 -1.37
N ALA A 71 5.54 11.38 -1.38
CA ALA A 71 5.26 10.60 -0.18
C ALA A 71 6.55 10.11 0.47
N ILE A 72 7.45 9.50 -0.30
CA ILE A 72 8.74 8.98 0.17
C ILE A 72 9.66 10.12 0.67
N HIS A 73 9.76 11.22 -0.09
CA HIS A 73 10.54 12.39 0.35
C HIS A 73 9.96 12.99 1.64
N GLY A 74 8.63 13.17 1.70
CA GLY A 74 7.95 13.71 2.87
C GLY A 74 8.12 12.82 4.11
N LEU A 75 8.15 11.49 3.94
CA LEU A 75 8.46 10.54 5.02
C LEU A 75 9.89 10.75 5.55
N SER A 76 10.87 10.87 4.64
CA SER A 76 12.29 11.06 5.01
C SER A 76 12.53 12.36 5.78
N GLU A 77 11.73 13.39 5.50
CA GLU A 77 11.79 14.69 6.17
C GLU A 77 10.89 14.79 7.42
N GLY A 78 10.08 13.75 7.72
CA GLY A 78 9.13 13.78 8.83
C GLY A 78 7.90 14.64 8.60
N ARG A 79 7.61 15.02 7.34
CA ARG A 79 6.34 15.67 6.96
C ARG A 79 5.17 14.71 7.10
N TYR A 80 5.36 13.47 6.66
CA TYR A 80 4.43 12.37 6.84
C TYR A 80 5.01 11.39 7.87
N ASP A 81 4.13 10.83 8.68
CA ASP A 81 4.49 9.86 9.70
C ASP A 81 4.54 8.45 9.11
N ILE A 82 3.68 8.18 8.13
CA ILE A 82 3.49 6.86 7.53
C ILE A 82 3.27 7.01 6.02
N VAL A 83 3.97 6.18 5.24
CA VAL A 83 3.61 5.90 3.84
C VAL A 83 2.88 4.57 3.80
N ILE A 84 1.69 4.58 3.21
CA ILE A 84 0.91 3.38 2.92
C ILE A 84 1.39 2.75 1.60
N ASN A 85 1.05 1.49 1.33
CA ASN A 85 1.32 0.80 0.06
C ASN A 85 2.82 0.69 -0.29
N ALA A 86 3.68 0.48 0.69
CA ALA A 86 5.11 0.33 0.45
C ALA A 86 5.48 -1.14 0.21
N TRP A 87 6.04 -1.46 -0.95
CA TRP A 87 6.79 -2.69 -1.14
C TRP A 87 8.14 -2.58 -0.45
N TYR A 88 8.60 -3.70 0.10
CA TYR A 88 9.89 -3.74 0.76
C TYR A 88 11.03 -3.35 -0.19
N SER A 89 11.92 -2.50 0.30
CA SER A 89 13.18 -2.15 -0.36
C SER A 89 14.21 -1.84 0.71
N GLU A 90 15.41 -2.37 0.57
CA GLU A 90 16.51 -2.15 1.53
C GLU A 90 16.85 -0.66 1.67
N ASP A 91 16.84 0.09 0.56
CA ASP A 91 17.10 1.53 0.61
C ASP A 91 16.09 2.30 1.47
N ARG A 92 14.84 1.85 1.51
CA ARG A 92 13.78 2.48 2.32
C ARG A 92 13.93 2.23 3.81
N THR A 93 14.68 1.19 4.23
CA THR A 93 14.97 0.96 5.65
C THR A 93 15.81 2.08 6.28
N ARG A 94 16.47 2.90 5.46
CA ARG A 94 17.24 4.08 5.91
C ARG A 94 16.34 5.26 6.32
N ILE A 95 15.09 5.26 5.91
CA ILE A 95 14.15 6.37 6.16
C ILE A 95 12.91 5.95 6.95
N GLY A 96 12.66 4.65 7.09
CA GLY A 96 11.49 4.14 7.79
C GLY A 96 11.64 2.69 8.25
N VAL A 97 10.70 2.28 9.11
CA VAL A 97 10.55 0.89 9.57
C VAL A 97 9.29 0.31 8.93
N PHE A 98 9.43 -0.85 8.30
CA PHE A 98 8.32 -1.58 7.71
C PHE A 98 7.51 -2.34 8.77
N SER A 99 6.18 -2.35 8.62
CA SER A 99 5.30 -3.27 9.33
C SER A 99 5.47 -4.72 8.83
N ALA A 100 4.88 -5.69 9.50
CA ALA A 100 4.56 -6.97 8.87
C ALA A 100 3.67 -6.73 7.64
N PRO A 101 3.68 -7.66 6.64
CA PRO A 101 2.85 -7.51 5.45
C PRO A 101 1.36 -7.57 5.81
N TYR A 102 0.58 -6.60 5.34
CA TYR A 102 -0.86 -6.59 5.54
C TYR A 102 -1.67 -7.03 4.31
N LEU A 103 -1.08 -6.93 3.10
CA LEU A 103 -1.62 -7.44 1.83
C LEU A 103 -0.49 -8.08 1.00
N ILE A 104 -0.87 -8.81 -0.05
CA ILE A 104 0.05 -9.36 -1.06
C ILE A 104 -0.45 -8.96 -2.43
N ASN A 105 0.42 -8.34 -3.22
CA ASN A 105 0.17 -7.99 -4.61
C ASN A 105 0.74 -9.06 -5.54
N ARG A 106 -0.02 -9.49 -6.55
CA ARG A 106 0.44 -10.40 -7.61
C ARG A 106 0.67 -9.60 -8.88
N LEU A 107 1.91 -9.49 -9.32
CA LEU A 107 2.25 -8.84 -10.58
C LEU A 107 2.08 -9.83 -11.73
N LEU A 108 1.19 -9.54 -12.66
CA LEU A 108 0.90 -10.36 -13.82
C LEU A 108 1.23 -9.61 -15.11
N PHE A 109 1.77 -10.33 -16.08
CA PHE A 109 1.83 -9.82 -17.44
C PHE A 109 0.44 -9.86 -18.09
N LEU A 110 0.17 -8.86 -18.93
CA LEU A 110 -0.95 -8.85 -19.83
C LEU A 110 -0.44 -8.86 -21.28
N LYS A 111 -1.16 -9.57 -22.14
CA LYS A 111 -0.93 -9.64 -23.58
C LYS A 111 -2.21 -9.37 -24.34
N ARG A 112 -2.13 -9.16 -25.65
CA ARG A 112 -3.34 -9.28 -26.48
C ARG A 112 -3.79 -10.74 -26.57
N LYS A 113 -5.10 -10.96 -26.61
CA LYS A 113 -5.68 -12.30 -26.73
C LYS A 113 -5.26 -13.07 -27.97
N ASP A 114 -5.03 -12.34 -29.08
CA ASP A 114 -4.60 -12.89 -30.36
C ASP A 114 -3.09 -13.19 -30.45
N ALA A 115 -2.31 -12.75 -29.45
CA ALA A 115 -0.87 -12.94 -29.42
C ALA A 115 -0.51 -14.30 -28.81
N ALA A 116 0.33 -15.08 -29.53
CA ALA A 116 0.85 -16.36 -29.06
C ALA A 116 2.08 -16.15 -28.17
N ILE A 117 1.89 -15.49 -27.04
CA ILE A 117 2.93 -15.21 -26.03
C ILE A 117 2.62 -16.00 -24.77
N ASP A 118 3.60 -16.70 -24.23
CA ASP A 118 3.58 -17.38 -22.94
C ASP A 118 4.71 -16.84 -22.06
N PHE A 119 4.63 -17.05 -20.76
CA PHE A 119 5.62 -16.63 -19.79
C PHE A 119 5.96 -17.75 -18.82
N GLN A 120 7.16 -18.27 -18.92
CA GLN A 120 7.75 -19.21 -17.95
C GLN A 120 9.02 -18.66 -17.31
N SER A 121 9.77 -17.79 -18.03
CA SER A 121 10.98 -17.12 -17.56
C SER A 121 11.18 -15.77 -18.27
N LEU A 122 11.95 -14.85 -17.67
CA LEU A 122 12.24 -13.54 -18.27
C LEU A 122 12.95 -13.64 -19.62
N SER A 123 13.83 -14.62 -19.78
CA SER A 123 14.56 -14.83 -21.05
C SER A 123 13.65 -15.07 -22.25
N GLN A 124 12.47 -15.63 -22.06
CA GLN A 124 11.48 -15.79 -23.14
C GLN A 124 10.89 -14.46 -23.60
N LEU A 125 11.00 -13.41 -22.78
CA LEU A 125 10.46 -12.09 -23.06
C LEU A 125 11.44 -11.11 -23.72
N HIS A 126 12.72 -11.46 -23.90
CA HIS A 126 13.74 -10.59 -24.49
C HIS A 126 13.39 -10.11 -25.92
N GLY A 127 12.56 -10.89 -26.65
CA GLY A 127 12.08 -10.52 -27.99
C GLY A 127 10.96 -9.47 -28.00
N TYR A 128 10.24 -9.30 -26.90
CA TYR A 128 9.00 -8.52 -26.81
C TYR A 128 9.21 -7.17 -26.17
N SER A 129 8.41 -6.19 -26.60
CA SER A 129 8.32 -4.86 -25.97
C SER A 129 7.35 -4.89 -24.81
N ILE A 130 7.76 -4.37 -23.65
CA ILE A 130 6.99 -4.43 -22.40
C ILE A 130 6.73 -3.01 -21.88
N ALA A 131 5.48 -2.55 -21.87
CA ALA A 131 5.14 -1.29 -21.24
C ALA A 131 5.26 -1.40 -19.71
N VAL A 132 5.97 -0.44 -19.09
CA VAL A 132 6.20 -0.37 -17.65
C VAL A 132 5.87 1.03 -17.13
N VAL A 133 5.27 1.13 -15.96
CA VAL A 133 4.97 2.44 -15.35
C VAL A 133 6.26 3.05 -14.81
N ARG A 134 6.53 4.29 -15.19
CA ARG A 134 7.77 4.99 -14.83
C ARG A 134 7.89 5.13 -13.31
N GLY A 135 9.03 4.69 -12.78
CA GLY A 135 9.35 4.79 -11.34
C GLY A 135 8.76 3.68 -10.48
N TYR A 136 8.04 2.69 -11.07
CA TYR A 136 7.66 1.50 -10.34
C TYR A 136 8.84 0.54 -10.22
N ALA A 137 8.82 -0.26 -9.15
CA ALA A 137 9.66 -1.43 -8.96
C ALA A 137 8.76 -2.67 -9.11
N TYR A 138 9.17 -3.64 -9.91
CA TYR A 138 8.40 -4.86 -10.20
C TYR A 138 8.99 -6.08 -9.49
N SER A 139 10.18 -6.49 -9.89
CA SER A 139 10.99 -7.46 -9.15
C SER A 139 12.47 -7.16 -9.39
N PRO A 140 13.38 -7.53 -8.47
CA PRO A 140 14.81 -7.28 -8.65
C PRO A 140 15.35 -7.84 -9.96
N GLU A 141 14.93 -9.05 -10.34
CA GLU A 141 15.38 -9.73 -11.57
C GLU A 141 14.84 -9.02 -12.81
N PHE A 142 13.55 -8.67 -12.83
CA PHE A 142 12.93 -7.94 -13.93
C PHE A 142 13.54 -6.54 -14.08
N ASP A 143 13.70 -5.84 -12.96
CA ASP A 143 14.19 -4.46 -12.97
C ASP A 143 15.64 -4.37 -13.44
N ALA A 144 16.48 -5.35 -13.05
CA ALA A 144 17.89 -5.43 -13.40
C ALA A 144 18.15 -5.99 -14.81
N ASP A 145 17.20 -6.71 -15.43
CA ASP A 145 17.38 -7.33 -16.74
C ASP A 145 17.44 -6.25 -17.85
N ALA A 146 18.64 -6.03 -18.37
CA ALA A 146 18.92 -5.04 -19.42
C ALA A 146 18.53 -5.52 -20.85
N GLU A 147 18.26 -6.82 -21.04
CA GLU A 147 17.85 -7.36 -22.34
C GLU A 147 16.35 -7.24 -22.59
N LEU A 148 15.55 -6.96 -21.55
CA LEU A 148 14.14 -6.67 -21.68
C LEU A 148 13.91 -5.29 -22.32
N LYS A 149 13.09 -5.27 -23.37
CA LYS A 149 12.71 -4.03 -24.07
C LYS A 149 11.62 -3.29 -23.32
N LYS A 150 11.97 -2.65 -22.20
CA LYS A 150 11.05 -1.89 -21.35
C LYS A 150 10.69 -0.55 -21.99
N VAL A 151 9.40 -0.26 -22.12
CA VAL A 151 8.84 0.99 -22.67
C VAL A 151 8.17 1.78 -21.53
N PRO A 152 8.84 2.82 -20.98
CA PRO A 152 8.29 3.58 -19.85
C PRO A 152 7.07 4.41 -20.25
N VAL A 153 5.97 4.26 -19.51
CA VAL A 153 4.71 5.00 -19.67
C VAL A 153 4.33 5.76 -18.40
N ALA A 154 3.33 6.64 -18.50
CA ALA A 154 2.90 7.47 -17.38
C ALA A 154 2.07 6.70 -16.34
N ASN A 155 1.23 5.75 -16.78
CA ASN A 155 0.33 4.97 -15.94
C ASN A 155 -0.12 3.70 -16.68
N PHE A 156 -0.76 2.77 -15.96
CA PHE A 156 -1.23 1.51 -16.51
C PHE A 156 -2.31 1.69 -17.59
N SER A 157 -3.24 2.65 -17.48
CA SER A 157 -4.24 2.92 -18.52
C SER A 157 -3.59 3.22 -19.87
N THR A 158 -2.50 3.99 -19.88
CA THR A 158 -1.69 4.23 -21.09
C THR A 158 -1.07 2.93 -21.61
N ALA A 159 -0.51 2.10 -20.73
CA ALA A 159 0.06 0.80 -21.10
C ALA A 159 -0.99 -0.12 -21.73
N ALA A 160 -2.18 -0.23 -21.12
CA ALA A 160 -3.28 -1.07 -21.60
C ALA A 160 -3.75 -0.65 -22.99
N ARG A 161 -3.91 0.66 -23.24
CA ARG A 161 -4.28 1.18 -24.57
C ARG A 161 -3.18 0.94 -25.61
N MET A 162 -1.91 1.09 -25.24
CA MET A 162 -0.79 0.77 -26.13
C MET A 162 -0.75 -0.71 -26.48
N LEU A 163 -0.99 -1.58 -25.48
CA LEU A 163 -1.08 -3.02 -25.68
C LEU A 163 -2.23 -3.39 -26.62
N ALA A 164 -3.44 -2.87 -26.37
CA ALA A 164 -4.62 -3.11 -27.21
C ALA A 164 -4.39 -2.65 -28.66
N ALA A 165 -3.69 -1.51 -28.85
CA ALA A 165 -3.35 -0.98 -30.18
C ALA A 165 -2.14 -1.68 -30.83
N GLY A 166 -1.53 -2.70 -30.22
CA GLY A 166 -0.36 -3.42 -30.74
C GLY A 166 0.93 -2.59 -30.81
N ARG A 167 1.02 -1.50 -30.00
CA ARG A 167 2.22 -0.64 -29.92
C ARG A 167 3.28 -1.22 -28.99
N VAL A 168 2.87 -2.11 -28.10
CA VAL A 168 3.72 -2.95 -27.25
C VAL A 168 3.16 -4.37 -27.25
N ASP A 169 3.97 -5.34 -26.91
CA ASP A 169 3.59 -6.75 -26.92
C ASP A 169 3.02 -7.19 -25.59
N LEU A 170 3.52 -6.61 -24.50
CA LEU A 170 3.16 -6.93 -23.12
C LEU A 170 3.03 -5.64 -22.28
N THR A 171 2.32 -5.75 -21.17
CA THR A 171 2.46 -4.86 -20.01
C THR A 171 2.44 -5.69 -18.73
N VAL A 172 2.80 -5.10 -17.61
CA VAL A 172 2.84 -5.75 -16.30
C VAL A 172 2.24 -4.82 -15.24
N GLU A 173 1.36 -5.37 -14.41
CA GLU A 173 0.74 -4.63 -13.31
C GLU A 173 0.24 -5.61 -12.23
N ASP A 174 -0.07 -5.08 -11.05
CA ASP A 174 -0.83 -5.81 -10.04
C ASP A 174 -2.19 -6.25 -10.58
N GLU A 175 -2.59 -7.48 -10.27
CA GLU A 175 -3.80 -8.09 -10.85
C GLU A 175 -5.06 -7.26 -10.58
N TYR A 176 -5.26 -6.85 -9.32
CA TYR A 176 -6.47 -6.09 -8.96
C TYR A 176 -6.43 -4.66 -9.47
N ALA A 177 -5.28 -4.00 -9.42
CA ALA A 177 -5.10 -2.67 -9.98
C ALA A 177 -5.33 -2.67 -11.50
N ALA A 178 -4.82 -3.69 -12.21
CA ALA A 178 -5.06 -3.85 -13.63
C ALA A 178 -6.53 -4.10 -13.95
N ARG A 179 -7.22 -5.00 -13.24
CA ARG A 179 -8.66 -5.26 -13.41
C ARG A 179 -9.49 -4.00 -13.16
N PHE A 180 -9.19 -3.29 -12.08
CA PHE A 180 -9.87 -2.04 -11.74
C PHE A 180 -9.69 -0.96 -12.81
N ALA A 181 -8.48 -0.80 -13.35
CA ALA A 181 -8.21 0.16 -14.42
C ALA A 181 -8.86 -0.28 -15.76
N LEU A 182 -8.75 -1.56 -16.13
CA LEU A 182 -9.35 -2.10 -17.35
C LEU A 182 -10.87 -1.92 -17.37
N ASN A 183 -11.56 -2.11 -16.23
CA ASN A 183 -13.02 -1.91 -16.14
C ASN A 183 -13.47 -0.47 -16.46
N ARG A 184 -12.53 0.49 -16.52
CA ARG A 184 -12.76 1.89 -16.88
C ARG A 184 -12.30 2.25 -18.29
N GLU A 185 -11.66 1.32 -18.98
CA GLU A 185 -11.24 1.47 -20.37
C GLU A 185 -12.41 1.20 -21.34
N PRO A 186 -12.33 1.66 -22.60
CA PRO A 186 -13.30 1.31 -23.65
C PRO A 186 -13.45 -0.22 -23.80
N ALA A 187 -14.66 -0.66 -24.19
CA ALA A 187 -14.99 -2.09 -24.26
C ALA A 187 -14.09 -2.89 -25.23
N ASP A 188 -13.61 -2.27 -26.29
CA ASP A 188 -12.66 -2.87 -27.23
C ASP A 188 -11.29 -3.12 -26.62
N VAL A 189 -10.81 -2.19 -25.78
CA VAL A 189 -9.56 -2.37 -25.00
C VAL A 189 -9.72 -3.52 -24.02
N GLN A 190 -10.83 -3.54 -23.22
CA GLN A 190 -11.11 -4.62 -22.27
C GLN A 190 -11.19 -5.99 -22.95
N ALA A 191 -11.85 -6.05 -24.13
CA ALA A 191 -12.04 -7.29 -24.85
C ALA A 191 -10.78 -7.82 -25.51
N SER A 192 -9.77 -6.97 -25.79
CA SER A 192 -8.58 -7.31 -26.56
C SER A 192 -7.43 -7.88 -25.74
N VAL A 193 -7.43 -7.70 -24.41
CA VAL A 193 -6.30 -8.08 -23.55
C VAL A 193 -6.66 -9.20 -22.58
N GLU A 194 -5.67 -9.95 -22.13
CA GLU A 194 -5.82 -11.00 -21.13
C GLU A 194 -4.56 -11.12 -20.26
N PHE A 195 -4.71 -11.64 -19.05
CA PHE A 195 -3.59 -11.94 -18.16
C PHE A 195 -2.90 -13.24 -18.54
N LEU A 196 -1.58 -13.26 -18.44
CA LEU A 196 -0.83 -14.50 -18.40
C LEU A 196 -0.97 -15.16 -17.03
N PRO A 197 -1.09 -16.50 -16.96
CA PRO A 197 -1.44 -17.19 -15.72
C PRO A 197 -0.33 -17.17 -14.66
N LYS A 198 0.94 -17.12 -15.09
CA LYS A 198 2.08 -17.11 -14.18
C LYS A 198 2.43 -15.69 -13.78
N SER A 199 2.54 -15.45 -12.46
CA SER A 199 2.98 -14.18 -11.91
C SER A 199 4.48 -13.93 -12.17
N LEU A 200 4.83 -12.68 -12.45
CA LEU A 200 6.20 -12.19 -12.42
C LEU A 200 6.74 -12.24 -11.00
N SER A 201 5.96 -11.71 -10.06
CA SER A 201 6.30 -11.68 -8.64
C SER A 201 5.05 -11.59 -7.78
N GLU A 202 5.22 -11.91 -6.49
CA GLU A 202 4.27 -11.63 -5.44
C GLU A 202 4.95 -10.69 -4.45
N ASN A 203 4.43 -9.48 -4.33
CA ASN A 203 5.02 -8.44 -3.51
C ASN A 203 4.17 -8.20 -2.26
N SER A 204 4.81 -8.32 -1.11
CA SER A 204 4.19 -7.98 0.17
C SER A 204 4.02 -6.48 0.29
N LEU A 205 2.82 -6.05 0.68
CA LEU A 205 2.48 -4.66 0.91
C LEU A 205 2.57 -4.33 2.39
N HIS A 206 3.31 -3.28 2.71
CA HIS A 206 3.64 -2.86 4.06
C HIS A 206 3.25 -1.40 4.30
N MET A 207 3.00 -1.08 5.56
CA MET A 207 3.06 0.27 6.06
C MET A 207 4.54 0.61 6.37
N LEU A 208 5.00 1.80 5.97
CA LEU A 208 6.35 2.29 6.24
C LEU A 208 6.27 3.50 7.16
N VAL A 209 6.78 3.37 8.40
CA VAL A 209 6.74 4.41 9.44
C VAL A 209 8.05 5.16 9.48
N SER A 210 8.01 6.49 9.45
CA SER A 210 9.19 7.36 9.46
C SER A 210 10.05 7.18 10.72
N ILE A 211 11.36 6.99 10.55
CA ILE A 211 12.32 6.99 11.68
C ILE A 211 12.49 8.37 12.33
N LYS A 212 11.95 9.44 11.74
CA LYS A 212 11.92 10.78 12.36
C LYS A 212 11.00 10.84 13.57
N ARG A 213 10.08 9.87 13.71
CA ARG A 213 9.26 9.72 14.90
C ARG A 213 9.96 8.92 15.97
N ALA A 214 9.96 9.42 17.20
CA ALA A 214 10.60 8.72 18.34
C ALA A 214 9.86 7.39 18.67
N ASP A 215 8.57 7.31 18.40
CA ASP A 215 7.68 6.18 18.69
C ASP A 215 7.44 5.25 17.47
N HIS A 216 8.23 5.38 16.40
CA HIS A 216 8.04 4.63 15.15
C HIS A 216 7.95 3.11 15.34
N GLN A 217 8.77 2.53 16.22
CA GLN A 217 8.73 1.09 16.50
C GLN A 217 7.43 0.68 17.19
N GLN A 218 6.95 1.50 18.15
CA GLN A 218 5.71 1.22 18.86
C GLN A 218 4.51 1.26 17.92
N ILE A 219 4.45 2.25 17.00
CA ILE A 219 3.40 2.34 15.98
C ILE A 219 3.36 1.07 15.10
N VAL A 220 4.54 0.57 14.67
CA VAL A 220 4.61 -0.68 13.89
C VAL A 220 4.07 -1.87 14.68
N LEU A 221 4.51 -2.04 15.93
CA LEU A 221 4.05 -3.14 16.79
C LEU A 221 2.54 -3.09 17.05
N ASP A 222 2.00 -1.91 17.31
CA ASP A 222 0.58 -1.70 17.57
C ASP A 222 -0.25 -1.98 16.31
N PHE A 223 0.22 -1.55 15.14
CA PHE A 223 -0.41 -1.84 13.86
C PHE A 223 -0.41 -3.35 13.56
N ASP A 224 0.73 -4.02 13.70
CA ASP A 224 0.86 -5.46 13.41
C ASP A 224 -0.07 -6.28 14.32
N LYS A 225 -0.14 -5.92 15.61
CA LYS A 225 -1.07 -6.51 16.57
C LYS A 225 -2.54 -6.27 16.17
N ALA A 226 -2.87 -5.05 15.74
CA ALA A 226 -4.23 -4.69 15.32
C ALA A 226 -4.63 -5.45 14.06
N ILE A 227 -3.78 -5.55 13.04
CA ILE A 227 -4.03 -6.34 11.81
C ILE A 227 -4.24 -7.83 12.16
N ALA A 228 -3.41 -8.39 13.04
CA ALA A 228 -3.60 -9.76 13.50
C ALA A 228 -4.96 -9.95 14.20
N GLY A 229 -5.37 -9.00 15.04
CA GLY A 229 -6.69 -8.97 15.68
C GLY A 229 -7.83 -8.88 14.68
N MET A 230 -7.71 -8.02 13.65
CA MET A 230 -8.71 -7.85 12.58
C MET A 230 -8.86 -9.14 11.75
N LYS A 231 -7.78 -9.85 11.50
CA LYS A 231 -7.82 -11.17 10.84
C LYS A 231 -8.52 -12.20 11.72
N ALA A 232 -8.24 -12.21 13.01
CA ALA A 232 -8.83 -13.17 13.96
C ALA A 232 -10.35 -12.97 14.18
N ASP A 233 -10.83 -11.72 14.19
CA ASP A 233 -12.26 -11.41 14.42
C ASP A 233 -13.07 -11.23 13.13
N GLY A 234 -12.46 -11.44 11.97
CA GLY A 234 -13.08 -11.35 10.64
C GLY A 234 -13.31 -9.92 10.14
N THR A 235 -12.84 -8.89 10.84
CA THR A 235 -12.95 -7.50 10.35
C THR A 235 -12.14 -7.29 9.08
N TYR A 236 -10.96 -7.90 9.01
CA TYR A 236 -10.10 -7.83 7.82
C TYR A 236 -10.84 -8.33 6.57
N ASP A 237 -11.46 -9.52 6.63
CA ASP A 237 -12.20 -10.10 5.51
C ASP A 237 -13.45 -9.30 5.15
N LYS A 238 -14.10 -8.66 6.14
CA LYS A 238 -15.23 -7.76 5.89
C LYS A 238 -14.81 -6.53 5.08
N LEU A 239 -13.65 -5.95 5.39
CA LEU A 239 -13.11 -4.81 4.62
C LEU A 239 -12.71 -5.23 3.20
N ILE A 240 -12.02 -6.36 3.03
CA ILE A 240 -11.71 -6.91 1.69
C ILE A 240 -12.98 -7.01 0.85
N LYS A 241 -14.04 -7.65 1.38
CA LYS A 241 -15.32 -7.80 0.68
C LYS A 241 -16.02 -6.47 0.43
N LEU A 242 -15.93 -5.50 1.34
CA LEU A 242 -16.51 -4.16 1.19
C LEU A 242 -15.93 -3.43 -0.03
N HIS A 243 -14.65 -3.64 -0.32
CA HIS A 243 -13.95 -3.08 -1.47
C HIS A 243 -14.06 -3.92 -2.76
N GLY A 244 -14.84 -5.04 -2.73
CA GLY A 244 -15.10 -5.88 -3.90
C GLY A 244 -13.93 -6.78 -4.31
N LEU A 245 -13.10 -7.19 -3.35
CA LEU A 245 -11.92 -8.03 -3.56
C LEU A 245 -12.06 -9.39 -2.84
#